data_82580c8928dc8fb0a05c66e416207216
#
_entry.id   82580c8928dc8fb0a05c66e416207216
#
_cell.length_a   1.000
_cell.length_b   1.000
_cell.length_c   1.000
_cell.angle_alpha   90.00
_cell.angle_beta   90.00
_cell.angle_gamma   90.00
#
_symmetry.space_group_name_H-M   'P 1'
#
loop_
_entity.id
_entity.type
_entity.pdbx_description
1 polymer ?
#
loop_
_entity_poly.entity_id
_entity_poly.type
_entity_poly.pdbx_seq_one_letter_code
_entity_poly.pdbx_strand_id
1 'polypeptide(L)'
;MIKERENTMKKNSKMLIALLLAVVMLMATACSSSDEGKEPASVNGDSSVVSNDEPADNNSEENEEESTEPDTAVEITIEETVLYDANDIKVTATGYEDGWMGPEIKVLVENNSDKNVLITTNSVSINGYMMPYVSLYSEVAAGKKANEAISIMSSELDQSGIEVVAEMQFYIEVTDSESWDTLATSELLTLTTSAAPYEQPVDDSGDILYDSNDIRIICKGLKQDIFWDGTVVFYMENNSNKAISIYAENVSVNGFMQDVGLWSDLRPNTKLIDGMSMLDLSDLELESIEDIENIEFNLRVVDEETWDDIAITDVLTLNFE
;
A
#
# COMPACT_ATOMS: atom_id res chain seq x y z
N MET A 1 34.90 -8.51 6.88
CA MET A 1 33.59 -8.74 7.52
C MET A 1 32.52 -7.72 7.10
N ILE A 2 32.76 -6.41 7.21
CA ILE A 2 31.75 -5.39 6.83
C ILE A 2 31.42 -5.42 5.32
N LYS A 3 32.39 -5.49 4.44
CA LYS A 3 32.20 -5.57 2.98
C LYS A 3 31.51 -6.88 2.49
N GLU A 4 31.60 -7.95 3.26
CA GLU A 4 30.89 -9.20 2.90
C GLU A 4 29.41 -9.15 3.29
N ARG A 5 29.07 -8.45 4.37
CA ARG A 5 27.66 -8.22 4.75
C ARG A 5 26.95 -7.28 3.79
N GLU A 6 27.58 -6.19 3.35
CA GLU A 6 27.03 -5.30 2.31
C GLU A 6 26.72 -6.03 1.00
N ASN A 7 27.61 -6.92 0.57
CA ASN A 7 27.38 -7.71 -0.64
C ASN A 7 26.26 -8.75 -0.46
N THR A 8 26.06 -9.24 0.74
CA THR A 8 24.99 -10.20 1.04
C THR A 8 23.64 -9.49 1.10
N MET A 9 23.55 -8.31 1.71
CA MET A 9 22.33 -7.51 1.75
C MET A 9 21.89 -7.03 0.36
N LYS A 10 22.82 -6.51 -0.46
CA LYS A 10 22.54 -6.14 -1.86
C LYS A 10 22.09 -7.35 -2.71
N LYS A 11 22.58 -8.54 -2.40
CA LYS A 11 22.19 -9.77 -3.09
C LYS A 11 20.79 -10.23 -2.67
N ASN A 12 20.46 -10.10 -1.39
CA ASN A 12 19.15 -10.50 -0.86
C ASN A 12 18.05 -9.51 -1.28
N SER A 13 18.33 -8.21 -1.31
CA SER A 13 17.40 -7.19 -1.84
C SER A 13 17.07 -7.43 -3.31
N LYS A 14 18.07 -7.72 -4.14
CA LYS A 14 17.84 -8.08 -5.56
C LYS A 14 17.07 -9.39 -5.73
N MET A 15 17.22 -10.33 -4.81
CA MET A 15 16.51 -11.60 -4.83
C MET A 15 15.04 -11.44 -4.40
N LEU A 16 14.75 -10.55 -3.45
CA LEU A 16 13.37 -10.22 -3.03
C LEU A 16 12.61 -9.51 -4.15
N ILE A 17 13.24 -8.53 -4.80
CA ILE A 17 12.66 -7.82 -5.96
C ILE A 17 12.39 -8.80 -7.12
N ALA A 18 13.29 -9.74 -7.37
CA ALA A 18 13.11 -10.76 -8.39
C ALA A 18 11.98 -11.75 -8.05
N LEU A 19 11.73 -12.02 -6.78
CA LEU A 19 10.64 -12.90 -6.34
C LEU A 19 9.28 -12.21 -6.47
N LEU A 20 9.18 -10.92 -6.13
CA LEU A 20 7.96 -10.12 -6.35
C LEU A 20 7.61 -10.02 -7.85
N LEU A 21 8.61 -9.80 -8.72
CA LEU A 21 8.42 -9.78 -10.17
C LEU A 21 7.96 -11.13 -10.73
N ALA A 22 8.40 -12.25 -10.15
CA ALA A 22 7.98 -13.58 -10.59
C ALA A 22 6.51 -13.88 -10.28
N VAL A 23 5.96 -13.34 -9.20
CA VAL A 23 4.54 -13.49 -8.83
C VAL A 23 3.64 -12.70 -9.77
N VAL A 24 4.05 -11.50 -10.18
CA VAL A 24 3.31 -10.67 -11.14
C VAL A 24 3.30 -11.28 -12.54
N MET A 25 4.39 -11.95 -12.98
CA MET A 25 4.44 -12.60 -14.29
C MET A 25 3.61 -13.90 -14.40
N LEU A 26 3.30 -14.56 -13.27
CA LEU A 26 2.47 -15.77 -13.28
C LEU A 26 0.97 -15.49 -13.48
N MET A 27 0.51 -14.27 -13.28
CA MET A 27 -0.90 -13.90 -13.52
C MET A 27 -1.17 -13.45 -14.97
N ALA A 28 -0.17 -13.17 -15.77
CA ALA A 28 -0.32 -12.67 -17.15
C ALA A 28 -0.43 -13.79 -18.24
N THR A 29 -0.33 -15.07 -17.88
CA THR A 29 -0.32 -16.18 -18.85
C THR A 29 -1.61 -16.99 -18.96
N ALA A 30 -2.73 -16.52 -18.42
CA ALA A 30 -4.00 -17.25 -18.43
C ALA A 30 -5.05 -16.75 -19.46
N CYS A 31 -4.66 -16.11 -20.55
CA CYS A 31 -5.59 -15.82 -21.66
C CYS A 31 -4.90 -15.88 -23.01
N SER A 32 -4.72 -17.09 -23.55
CA SER A 32 -4.62 -17.32 -24.99
C SER A 32 -4.75 -18.80 -25.32
N SER A 33 -5.90 -19.23 -25.76
CA SER A 33 -6.03 -20.28 -26.77
C SER A 33 -7.31 -20.08 -27.57
N SER A 34 -7.10 -19.69 -28.79
CA SER A 34 -8.03 -19.75 -29.91
C SER A 34 -8.45 -21.20 -30.19
N ASP A 35 -9.71 -21.45 -30.52
CA ASP A 35 -9.99 -22.32 -31.66
C ASP A 35 -11.37 -22.06 -32.31
N GLU A 36 -11.41 -22.38 -33.58
CA GLU A 36 -12.34 -21.98 -34.61
C GLU A 36 -13.72 -22.67 -34.58
N GLY A 37 -14.74 -21.93 -35.00
CA GLY A 37 -15.70 -22.31 -36.03
C GLY A 37 -16.81 -23.28 -35.69
N LYS A 38 -18.07 -22.76 -35.62
CA LYS A 38 -19.23 -23.15 -36.44
C LYS A 38 -20.52 -22.49 -35.97
N GLU A 39 -21.15 -21.70 -36.81
CA GLU A 39 -22.57 -21.39 -36.83
C GLU A 39 -23.35 -22.50 -37.63
N PRO A 40 -24.71 -22.41 -37.74
CA PRO A 40 -25.78 -22.19 -36.76
C PRO A 40 -26.88 -23.29 -36.84
N ALA A 41 -27.79 -23.31 -35.89
CA ALA A 41 -29.15 -23.82 -36.16
C ALA A 41 -30.18 -23.28 -35.18
N SER A 42 -31.14 -22.56 -35.75
CA SER A 42 -32.40 -22.10 -35.19
C SER A 42 -33.38 -23.28 -35.06
N VAL A 43 -34.17 -23.33 -33.97
CA VAL A 43 -35.56 -23.86 -33.99
C VAL A 43 -36.43 -23.21 -32.89
N ASN A 44 -37.54 -22.66 -33.32
CA ASN A 44 -38.71 -22.16 -32.60
C ASN A 44 -39.51 -23.27 -31.89
N GLY A 45 -40.34 -22.83 -30.93
CA GLY A 45 -41.53 -23.60 -30.45
C GLY A 45 -41.84 -23.22 -28.99
N ASP A 46 -42.64 -22.34 -28.70
CA ASP A 46 -44.07 -22.06 -28.59
C ASP A 46 -44.81 -22.90 -27.54
N SER A 47 -45.69 -22.19 -26.83
CA SER A 47 -46.93 -22.59 -26.12
C SER A 47 -46.84 -23.02 -24.65
N SER A 48 -47.37 -22.23 -23.82
CA SER A 48 -48.76 -21.99 -23.30
C SER A 48 -49.03 -22.71 -21.96
N VAL A 49 -49.40 -21.95 -21.00
CA VAL A 49 -50.67 -21.50 -20.44
C VAL A 49 -51.17 -22.26 -19.20
N VAL A 50 -51.68 -21.49 -18.22
CA VAL A 50 -52.78 -21.68 -17.26
C VAL A 50 -52.40 -22.32 -15.91
N SER A 51 -52.80 -21.85 -14.82
CA SER A 51 -53.58 -20.78 -14.16
C SER A 51 -53.85 -21.21 -12.71
N ASN A 52 -54.05 -20.18 -11.88
CA ASN A 52 -54.92 -20.12 -10.69
C ASN A 52 -54.58 -21.00 -9.45
N ASP A 53 -54.43 -20.37 -8.30
CA ASP A 53 -55.45 -19.83 -7.41
C ASP A 53 -54.84 -19.10 -6.20
N GLU A 54 -55.40 -17.93 -5.91
CA GLU A 54 -55.45 -17.28 -4.62
C GLU A 54 -56.62 -17.84 -3.77
N PRO A 55 -56.80 -17.55 -2.45
CA PRO A 55 -56.50 -16.32 -1.72
C PRO A 55 -56.19 -16.48 -0.21
N ALA A 56 -55.89 -15.40 0.39
CA ALA A 56 -56.32 -14.83 1.69
C ALA A 56 -55.23 -14.37 2.66
N ASP A 57 -55.09 -13.06 2.67
CA ASP A 57 -55.34 -12.12 3.77
C ASP A 57 -54.67 -12.41 5.12
N ASN A 58 -53.66 -11.59 5.49
CA ASN A 58 -53.66 -10.91 6.78
C ASN A 58 -52.78 -9.68 6.80
N ASN A 59 -53.42 -8.60 7.12
CA ASN A 59 -52.99 -7.25 7.31
C ASN A 59 -52.14 -7.15 8.62
N SER A 60 -50.92 -6.61 8.54
CA SER A 60 -50.32 -5.89 9.63
C SER A 60 -49.41 -4.79 9.04
N GLU A 61 -49.92 -3.59 9.10
CA GLU A 61 -49.22 -2.35 8.89
C GLU A 61 -48.12 -2.22 9.94
N GLU A 62 -46.86 -2.39 9.60
CA GLU A 62 -45.72 -1.83 10.29
C GLU A 62 -45.15 -0.71 9.44
N ASN A 63 -45.27 0.46 10.03
CA ASN A 63 -44.83 1.74 9.51
C ASN A 63 -43.30 1.76 9.55
N GLU A 64 -42.64 1.36 8.47
CA GLU A 64 -41.23 1.65 8.25
C GLU A 64 -41.09 3.13 7.87
N GLU A 65 -40.70 3.93 8.83
CA GLU A 65 -40.16 5.25 8.54
C GLU A 65 -38.84 5.04 7.77
N GLU A 66 -38.97 5.12 6.47
CA GLU A 66 -37.86 5.22 5.53
C GLU A 66 -37.13 6.55 5.78
N SER A 67 -36.11 6.53 6.64
CA SER A 67 -35.16 7.62 6.76
C SER A 67 -34.29 7.63 5.51
N THR A 68 -34.76 8.25 4.47
CA THR A 68 -33.95 8.66 3.32
C THR A 68 -33.10 9.85 3.74
N GLU A 69 -31.97 9.60 4.42
CA GLU A 69 -30.85 10.51 4.30
C GLU A 69 -30.29 10.33 2.88
N PRO A 70 -30.16 11.40 2.10
CA PRO A 70 -29.45 11.28 0.82
C PRO A 70 -27.98 11.10 1.14
N ASP A 71 -27.51 9.84 1.02
CA ASP A 71 -26.09 9.56 0.92
C ASP A 71 -25.59 10.14 -0.42
N THR A 72 -25.37 11.44 -0.43
CA THR A 72 -24.61 12.08 -1.50
C THR A 72 -23.14 11.85 -1.18
N ALA A 73 -22.64 10.66 -1.47
CA ALA A 73 -21.20 10.42 -1.57
C ALA A 73 -20.66 11.53 -2.49
N VAL A 74 -19.84 12.42 -1.93
CA VAL A 74 -19.22 13.48 -2.74
C VAL A 74 -18.24 12.79 -3.67
N GLU A 75 -18.51 12.85 -4.97
CA GLU A 75 -17.62 12.30 -5.98
C GLU A 75 -16.26 13.02 -5.90
N ILE A 76 -15.21 12.26 -5.62
CA ILE A 76 -13.84 12.77 -5.59
C ILE A 76 -13.33 12.86 -7.02
N THR A 77 -12.78 14.00 -7.37
CA THR A 77 -12.21 14.27 -8.70
C THR A 77 -10.84 14.89 -8.59
N ILE A 78 -10.06 14.83 -9.67
CA ILE A 78 -8.83 15.61 -9.85
C ILE A 78 -8.93 16.42 -11.14
N GLU A 79 -8.27 17.56 -11.16
CA GLU A 79 -8.04 18.31 -12.40
C GLU A 79 -6.89 17.68 -13.18
N GLU A 80 -6.99 17.68 -14.52
CA GLU A 80 -5.88 17.23 -15.36
C GLU A 80 -4.61 18.03 -15.02
N THR A 81 -3.60 17.35 -14.55
CA THR A 81 -2.38 17.96 -14.00
C THR A 81 -1.14 17.28 -14.55
N VAL A 82 -0.21 18.06 -15.10
CA VAL A 82 1.11 17.57 -15.51
C VAL A 82 1.95 17.32 -14.26
N LEU A 83 2.26 16.06 -14.00
CA LEU A 83 3.07 15.61 -12.86
C LEU A 83 4.57 15.70 -13.17
N TYR A 84 4.97 15.32 -14.38
CA TYR A 84 6.36 15.31 -14.82
C TYR A 84 6.44 15.66 -16.31
N ASP A 85 7.37 16.51 -16.69
CA ASP A 85 7.63 16.88 -18.10
C ASP A 85 9.11 17.23 -18.26
N ALA A 86 9.95 16.21 -18.43
CA ALA A 86 11.37 16.37 -18.65
C ALA A 86 11.96 15.12 -19.35
N ASN A 87 13.15 15.25 -19.94
CA ASN A 87 13.87 14.15 -20.59
C ASN A 87 13.04 13.44 -21.68
N ASP A 88 12.22 14.18 -22.42
CA ASP A 88 11.27 13.67 -23.41
C ASP A 88 10.23 12.68 -22.83
N ILE A 89 10.04 12.69 -21.53
CA ILE A 89 9.01 11.92 -20.83
C ILE A 89 8.01 12.89 -20.22
N LYS A 90 6.71 12.61 -20.42
CA LYS A 90 5.63 13.36 -19.79
C LYS A 90 4.66 12.43 -19.09
N VAL A 91 4.32 12.76 -17.85
CA VAL A 91 3.31 12.06 -17.05
C VAL A 91 2.24 13.06 -16.65
N THR A 92 0.99 12.76 -16.97
CA THR A 92 -0.15 13.62 -16.69
C THR A 92 -1.20 12.85 -15.91
N ALA A 93 -1.60 13.33 -14.74
CA ALA A 93 -2.77 12.82 -14.04
C ALA A 93 -4.03 13.27 -14.78
N THR A 94 -4.94 12.34 -15.08
CA THR A 94 -6.09 12.58 -15.96
C THR A 94 -7.45 12.34 -15.30
N GLY A 95 -7.49 11.65 -14.15
CA GLY A 95 -8.74 11.34 -13.47
C GLY A 95 -8.53 10.62 -12.14
N TYR A 96 -9.60 10.52 -11.38
CA TYR A 96 -9.73 9.74 -10.16
C TYR A 96 -10.89 8.77 -10.34
N GLU A 97 -10.71 7.50 -10.07
CA GLU A 97 -11.74 6.48 -10.23
C GLU A 97 -11.66 5.47 -9.08
N ASP A 98 -12.78 4.83 -8.79
CA ASP A 98 -12.82 3.68 -7.89
C ASP A 98 -12.37 2.43 -8.65
N GLY A 99 -11.23 1.89 -8.25
CA GLY A 99 -10.71 0.63 -8.79
C GLY A 99 -11.12 -0.58 -7.97
N TRP A 100 -10.70 -1.76 -8.41
CA TRP A 100 -11.04 -3.03 -7.75
C TRP A 100 -10.39 -3.20 -6.36
N MET A 101 -9.17 -2.73 -6.18
CA MET A 101 -8.44 -2.82 -4.90
C MET A 101 -8.56 -1.56 -4.05
N GLY A 102 -9.15 -0.52 -4.58
CA GLY A 102 -9.27 0.80 -3.96
C GLY A 102 -9.18 1.91 -5.01
N PRO A 103 -9.05 3.16 -4.58
CA PRO A 103 -8.97 4.30 -5.49
C PRO A 103 -7.79 4.22 -6.45
N GLU A 104 -7.97 4.79 -7.63
CA GLU A 104 -6.94 4.88 -8.68
C GLU A 104 -6.82 6.31 -9.21
N ILE A 105 -5.59 6.81 -9.30
CA ILE A 105 -5.29 8.03 -10.04
C ILE A 105 -4.93 7.64 -11.47
N LYS A 106 -5.76 7.97 -12.43
CA LYS A 106 -5.48 7.71 -13.85
C LYS A 106 -4.37 8.61 -14.35
N VAL A 107 -3.42 8.03 -15.07
CA VAL A 107 -2.28 8.75 -15.64
C VAL A 107 -2.08 8.42 -17.10
N LEU A 108 -1.71 9.43 -17.87
CA LEU A 108 -1.19 9.28 -19.24
C LEU A 108 0.33 9.42 -19.18
N VAL A 109 1.05 8.39 -19.59
CA VAL A 109 2.50 8.41 -19.76
C VAL A 109 2.83 8.54 -21.24
N GLU A 110 3.64 9.54 -21.61
CA GLU A 110 4.10 9.79 -22.97
C GLU A 110 5.63 9.69 -22.98
N ASN A 111 6.14 8.66 -23.66
CA ASN A 111 7.57 8.49 -23.86
C ASN A 111 7.94 8.96 -25.27
N ASN A 112 8.48 10.14 -25.40
CA ASN A 112 8.96 10.71 -26.68
C ASN A 112 10.48 10.51 -26.86
N SER A 113 11.13 9.80 -25.94
CA SER A 113 12.56 9.49 -26.03
C SER A 113 12.83 8.33 -26.99
N ASP A 114 14.10 8.06 -27.23
CA ASP A 114 14.58 6.95 -28.06
C ASP A 114 14.87 5.66 -27.25
N LYS A 115 14.51 5.64 -25.94
CA LYS A 115 14.70 4.51 -25.03
C LYS A 115 13.38 3.93 -24.56
N ASN A 116 13.37 2.63 -24.25
CA ASN A 116 12.31 2.04 -23.47
C ASN A 116 12.49 2.44 -22.00
N VAL A 117 11.44 2.91 -21.37
CA VAL A 117 11.51 3.41 -19.98
C VAL A 117 10.51 2.71 -19.08
N LEU A 118 10.88 2.55 -17.82
CA LEU A 118 10.01 2.20 -16.72
C LEU A 118 9.76 3.47 -15.90
N ILE A 119 8.50 3.76 -15.65
CA ILE A 119 8.06 4.86 -14.80
C ILE A 119 7.50 4.28 -13.50
N THR A 120 8.02 4.72 -12.37
CA THR A 120 7.54 4.30 -11.05
C THR A 120 7.25 5.51 -10.16
N THR A 121 6.39 5.32 -9.15
CA THR A 121 6.24 6.25 -8.04
C THR A 121 6.97 5.72 -6.81
N ASN A 122 7.63 6.60 -6.07
CA ASN A 122 8.38 6.24 -4.88
C ASN A 122 8.00 7.14 -3.70
N SER A 123 8.16 6.61 -2.49
CA SER A 123 7.91 7.32 -1.23
C SER A 123 6.57 8.04 -1.20
N VAL A 124 5.50 7.32 -1.56
CA VAL A 124 4.16 7.89 -1.62
C VAL A 124 3.63 8.16 -0.22
N SER A 125 3.00 9.32 -0.03
CA SER A 125 2.16 9.57 1.14
C SER A 125 0.78 10.10 0.72
N ILE A 126 -0.24 9.75 1.50
CA ILE A 126 -1.61 10.24 1.37
C ILE A 126 -2.00 10.91 2.67
N ASN A 127 -2.47 12.17 2.59
CA ASN A 127 -2.85 12.97 3.75
C ASN A 127 -1.78 13.00 4.86
N GLY A 128 -0.49 12.92 4.47
CA GLY A 128 0.64 12.90 5.37
C GLY A 128 1.02 11.53 5.95
N TYR A 129 0.32 10.45 5.60
CA TYR A 129 0.69 9.07 5.95
C TYR A 129 1.44 8.41 4.80
N MET A 130 2.61 7.82 5.08
CA MET A 130 3.35 7.01 4.11
C MET A 130 2.55 5.78 3.71
N MET A 131 2.58 5.45 2.41
CA MET A 131 1.82 4.36 1.78
C MET A 131 2.79 3.44 1.03
N PRO A 132 3.38 2.43 1.69
CA PRO A 132 4.44 1.59 1.10
C PRO A 132 4.01 0.80 -0.15
N TYR A 133 2.72 0.48 -0.27
CA TYR A 133 2.22 -0.35 -1.37
C TYR A 133 1.50 0.44 -2.47
N VAL A 134 1.37 1.77 -2.33
CA VAL A 134 0.85 2.63 -3.40
C VAL A 134 1.90 2.83 -4.48
N SER A 135 1.60 2.41 -5.70
CA SER A 135 2.59 2.46 -6.78
C SER A 135 1.97 2.71 -8.16
N LEU A 136 2.75 3.36 -9.00
CA LEU A 136 2.70 3.27 -10.45
C LEU A 136 3.83 2.36 -10.90
N TYR A 137 3.56 1.47 -11.84
CA TYR A 137 4.55 0.67 -12.55
C TYR A 137 4.16 0.64 -14.03
N SER A 138 4.83 1.42 -14.86
CA SER A 138 4.50 1.56 -16.27
C SER A 138 5.74 1.43 -17.15
N GLU A 139 5.82 0.37 -17.93
CA GLU A 139 6.86 0.21 -18.95
C GLU A 139 6.36 0.74 -20.29
N VAL A 140 7.04 1.77 -20.85
CA VAL A 140 6.63 2.44 -22.08
C VAL A 140 7.76 2.43 -23.10
N ALA A 141 7.53 1.78 -24.23
CA ALA A 141 8.50 1.72 -25.32
C ALA A 141 8.78 3.10 -25.92
N ALA A 142 9.95 3.25 -26.53
CA ALA A 142 10.40 4.45 -27.23
C ALA A 142 9.34 4.97 -28.22
N GLY A 143 9.00 6.25 -28.12
CA GLY A 143 8.02 6.92 -28.96
C GLY A 143 6.57 6.45 -28.76
N LYS A 144 6.22 5.86 -27.60
CA LYS A 144 4.86 5.35 -27.30
C LYS A 144 4.24 6.08 -26.10
N LYS A 145 2.94 5.77 -25.89
CA LYS A 145 2.14 6.28 -24.79
C LYS A 145 1.42 5.11 -24.11
N ALA A 146 1.18 5.25 -22.83
CA ALA A 146 0.39 4.31 -22.03
C ALA A 146 -0.65 5.05 -21.17
N ASN A 147 -1.83 4.46 -21.03
CA ASN A 147 -2.81 4.86 -20.02
C ASN A 147 -2.67 3.87 -18.85
N GLU A 148 -2.33 4.41 -17.70
CA GLU A 148 -1.99 3.65 -16.50
C GLU A 148 -2.72 4.22 -15.28
N ALA A 149 -2.45 3.64 -14.12
CA ALA A 149 -2.98 4.16 -12.86
C ALA A 149 -1.94 4.07 -11.73
N ILE A 150 -1.96 5.06 -10.84
CA ILE A 150 -1.38 4.93 -9.51
C ILE A 150 -2.46 4.23 -8.68
N SER A 151 -2.21 2.98 -8.31
CA SER A 151 -3.19 2.18 -7.55
C SER A 151 -2.99 2.37 -6.06
N ILE A 152 -4.08 2.60 -5.34
CA ILE A 152 -4.12 2.80 -3.89
C ILE A 152 -4.90 1.63 -3.29
N MET A 153 -4.30 0.94 -2.32
CA MET A 153 -4.97 -0.17 -1.66
C MET A 153 -5.92 0.32 -0.56
N SER A 154 -7.19 -0.05 -0.62
CA SER A 154 -8.16 0.28 0.44
C SER A 154 -7.70 -0.20 1.82
N SER A 155 -7.04 -1.36 1.89
CA SER A 155 -6.51 -1.88 3.16
C SER A 155 -5.45 -0.98 3.80
N GLU A 156 -4.61 -0.29 3.01
CA GLU A 156 -3.65 0.69 3.54
C GLU A 156 -4.35 1.96 4.04
N LEU A 157 -5.37 2.43 3.30
CA LEU A 157 -6.18 3.56 3.72
C LEU A 157 -6.90 3.24 5.04
N ASP A 158 -7.54 2.07 5.11
CA ASP A 158 -8.25 1.60 6.31
C ASP A 158 -7.31 1.47 7.51
N GLN A 159 -6.12 0.90 7.31
CA GLN A 159 -5.11 0.77 8.36
C GLN A 159 -4.67 2.13 8.91
N SER A 160 -4.59 3.14 8.05
CA SER A 160 -4.19 4.50 8.38
C SER A 160 -5.37 5.40 8.78
N GLY A 161 -6.60 4.87 8.81
CA GLY A 161 -7.81 5.63 9.11
C GLY A 161 -8.09 6.73 8.09
N ILE A 162 -7.74 6.51 6.81
CA ILE A 162 -7.94 7.48 5.73
C ILE A 162 -9.23 7.14 5.01
N GLU A 163 -10.26 7.93 5.23
CA GLU A 163 -11.55 7.79 4.57
C GLU A 163 -11.62 8.53 3.22
N VAL A 164 -10.77 9.54 3.06
CA VAL A 164 -10.78 10.44 1.90
C VAL A 164 -9.38 10.72 1.44
N VAL A 165 -9.09 10.46 0.18
CA VAL A 165 -7.82 10.85 -0.45
C VAL A 165 -7.90 12.31 -0.87
N ALA A 166 -7.29 13.21 -0.09
CA ALA A 166 -7.32 14.64 -0.35
C ALA A 166 -6.02 15.16 -0.97
N GLU A 167 -4.89 14.68 -0.48
CA GLU A 167 -3.56 15.05 -0.95
C GLU A 167 -2.68 13.81 -1.07
N MET A 168 -1.93 13.73 -2.15
CA MET A 168 -0.86 12.75 -2.35
C MET A 168 0.46 13.46 -2.58
N GLN A 169 1.53 12.96 -1.97
CA GLN A 169 2.89 13.39 -2.26
C GLN A 169 3.76 12.20 -2.63
N PHE A 170 4.57 12.33 -3.66
CA PHE A 170 5.40 11.23 -4.18
C PHE A 170 6.51 11.75 -5.09
N TYR A 171 7.47 10.89 -5.41
CA TYR A 171 8.43 11.12 -6.48
C TYR A 171 8.06 10.24 -7.68
N ILE A 172 8.36 10.73 -8.89
CA ILE A 172 8.38 9.93 -10.11
C ILE A 172 9.83 9.59 -10.41
N GLU A 173 10.10 8.31 -10.62
CA GLU A 173 11.39 7.82 -11.11
C GLU A 173 11.24 7.30 -12.53
N VAL A 174 12.19 7.68 -13.38
CA VAL A 174 12.32 7.23 -14.76
C VAL A 174 13.57 6.36 -14.85
N THR A 175 13.39 5.10 -15.20
CA THR A 175 14.46 4.11 -15.31
C THR A 175 14.55 3.58 -16.75
N ASP A 176 15.74 3.38 -17.27
CA ASP A 176 15.95 2.65 -18.53
C ASP A 176 15.57 1.18 -18.33
N SER A 177 14.55 0.68 -19.05
CA SER A 177 14.02 -0.67 -18.80
C SER A 177 14.97 -1.79 -19.25
N GLU A 178 16.02 -1.50 -20.02
CA GLU A 178 17.00 -2.49 -20.46
C GLU A 178 18.20 -2.56 -19.51
N SER A 179 18.74 -1.41 -19.10
CA SER A 179 19.93 -1.35 -18.22
C SER A 179 19.59 -1.29 -16.74
N TRP A 180 18.37 -0.90 -16.38
CA TRP A 180 17.92 -0.62 -15.01
C TRP A 180 18.66 0.57 -14.37
N ASP A 181 19.22 1.45 -15.21
CA ASP A 181 19.81 2.68 -14.70
C ASP A 181 18.73 3.74 -14.48
N THR A 182 18.73 4.40 -13.33
CA THR A 182 17.87 5.55 -13.09
C THR A 182 18.31 6.71 -14.00
N LEU A 183 17.42 7.13 -14.87
CA LEU A 183 17.63 8.23 -15.81
C LEU A 183 17.29 9.57 -15.18
N ALA A 184 16.25 9.60 -14.35
CA ALA A 184 15.82 10.81 -13.65
C ALA A 184 14.91 10.46 -12.47
N THR A 185 14.89 11.36 -11.48
CA THR A 185 13.91 11.39 -10.39
C THR A 185 13.34 12.81 -10.31
N SER A 186 12.03 12.94 -10.13
CA SER A 186 11.38 14.24 -9.96
C SER A 186 11.73 14.89 -8.62
N GLU A 187 11.45 16.17 -8.48
CA GLU A 187 11.25 16.78 -7.17
C GLU A 187 10.02 16.13 -6.50
N LEU A 188 9.83 16.38 -5.19
CA LEU A 188 8.63 15.94 -4.48
C LEU A 188 7.39 16.59 -5.11
N LEU A 189 6.53 15.76 -5.66
CA LEU A 189 5.29 16.19 -6.29
C LEU A 189 4.15 16.21 -5.27
N THR A 190 3.20 17.11 -5.47
CA THR A 190 1.95 17.16 -4.71
C THR A 190 0.78 17.14 -5.67
N LEU A 191 -0.13 16.19 -5.50
CA LEU A 191 -1.39 16.09 -6.22
C LEU A 191 -2.53 16.21 -5.23
N THR A 192 -3.48 17.12 -5.50
CA THR A 192 -4.66 17.32 -4.67
C THR A 192 -5.92 16.90 -5.42
N THR A 193 -6.88 16.37 -4.67
CA THR A 193 -8.21 16.05 -5.18
C THR A 193 -9.21 17.18 -4.86
N SER A 194 -10.45 17.03 -5.33
CA SER A 194 -11.56 17.94 -4.98
C SER A 194 -11.93 17.90 -3.48
N ALA A 195 -11.42 16.92 -2.73
CA ALA A 195 -11.61 16.81 -1.29
C ALA A 195 -10.69 17.73 -0.48
N ALA A 196 -9.66 18.30 -1.10
CA ALA A 196 -8.78 19.25 -0.42
C ALA A 196 -9.43 20.64 -0.28
N PRO A 197 -9.18 21.39 0.83
CA PRO A 197 -8.35 20.99 1.98
C PRO A 197 -9.07 20.02 2.92
N TYR A 198 -8.33 19.07 3.48
CA TYR A 198 -8.84 18.07 4.42
C TYR A 198 -7.87 17.93 5.60
N GLU A 199 -8.39 17.87 6.81
CA GLU A 199 -7.61 17.61 8.01
C GLU A 199 -7.77 16.14 8.40
N GLN A 200 -6.73 15.35 8.16
CA GLN A 200 -6.73 13.92 8.48
C GLN A 200 -6.75 13.71 9.99
N PRO A 201 -7.76 13.02 10.54
CA PRO A 201 -7.75 12.61 11.94
C PRO A 201 -6.53 11.76 12.26
N VAL A 202 -5.96 11.96 13.43
CA VAL A 202 -4.80 11.21 13.92
C VAL A 202 -5.21 10.41 15.15
N ASP A 203 -5.02 9.10 15.11
CA ASP A 203 -5.09 8.24 16.27
C ASP A 203 -3.68 7.90 16.76
N ASP A 204 -3.19 8.66 17.73
CA ASP A 204 -1.91 8.46 18.41
C ASP A 204 -2.08 7.80 19.79
N SER A 205 -3.18 7.10 20.01
CA SER A 205 -3.39 6.28 21.22
C SER A 205 -2.48 5.05 21.23
N GLY A 206 -2.12 4.56 22.40
CA GLY A 206 -1.30 3.37 22.59
C GLY A 206 -0.11 3.59 23.53
N ASP A 207 0.80 2.63 23.59
CA ASP A 207 1.97 2.67 24.45
C ASP A 207 3.15 3.34 23.74
N ILE A 208 3.62 4.46 24.29
CA ILE A 208 4.76 5.20 23.74
C ILE A 208 6.05 4.40 23.97
N LEU A 209 6.69 3.98 22.90
CA LEU A 209 7.94 3.24 22.93
C LEU A 209 9.16 4.15 22.76
N TYR A 210 9.01 5.21 21.98
CA TYR A 210 10.06 6.20 21.73
C TYR A 210 9.43 7.57 21.47
N ASP A 211 9.97 8.62 22.10
CA ASP A 211 9.52 10.00 21.88
C ASP A 211 10.72 10.94 22.11
N SER A 212 11.54 11.12 21.06
CA SER A 212 12.71 11.98 21.09
C SER A 212 13.20 12.29 19.67
N ASN A 213 14.07 13.30 19.51
CA ASN A 213 14.65 13.70 18.21
C ASN A 213 13.58 14.05 17.15
N ASP A 214 12.41 14.59 17.59
CA ASP A 214 11.26 14.88 16.75
C ASP A 214 10.68 13.60 16.05
N ILE A 215 10.92 12.43 16.64
CA ILE A 215 10.43 11.13 16.18
C ILE A 215 9.63 10.50 17.32
N ARG A 216 8.45 9.97 16.99
CA ARG A 216 7.56 9.30 17.93
C ARG A 216 7.15 7.93 17.41
N ILE A 217 7.24 6.92 18.27
CA ILE A 217 6.85 5.54 17.95
C ILE A 217 5.95 5.03 19.06
N ILE A 218 4.76 4.56 18.70
CA ILE A 218 3.72 4.08 19.60
C ILE A 218 3.33 2.67 19.20
N CYS A 219 3.26 1.76 20.16
CA CYS A 219 2.67 0.44 19.95
C CYS A 219 1.13 0.53 20.01
N LYS A 220 0.47 0.08 18.94
CA LYS A 220 -0.99 -0.02 18.83
C LYS A 220 -1.54 -1.37 19.28
N GLY A 221 -0.66 -2.29 19.69
CA GLY A 221 -0.99 -3.63 20.16
C GLY A 221 -0.70 -4.72 19.13
N LEU A 222 -1.02 -5.94 19.54
CA LEU A 222 -0.88 -7.16 18.75
C LEU A 222 -2.21 -7.44 18.04
N LYS A 223 -2.16 -7.74 16.75
CA LYS A 223 -3.32 -8.09 15.93
C LYS A 223 -3.06 -9.38 15.17
N GLN A 224 -4.13 -10.15 14.95
CA GLN A 224 -4.07 -11.26 14.02
C GLN A 224 -4.09 -10.72 12.59
N ASP A 225 -3.25 -11.28 11.75
CA ASP A 225 -3.15 -10.95 10.33
C ASP A 225 -3.63 -12.12 9.47
N ILE A 226 -4.05 -11.86 8.23
CA ILE A 226 -4.53 -12.90 7.31
C ILE A 226 -3.39 -13.64 6.59
N PHE A 227 -2.19 -13.03 6.55
CA PHE A 227 -1.01 -13.59 5.89
C PHE A 227 0.05 -14.07 6.90
N TRP A 228 0.02 -13.51 8.12
CA TRP A 228 0.94 -13.80 9.20
C TRP A 228 0.12 -14.14 10.44
N ASP A 229 0.62 -15.05 11.25
CA ASP A 229 -0.12 -15.48 12.43
C ASP A 229 -0.37 -14.31 13.41
N GLY A 230 0.56 -13.36 13.50
CA GLY A 230 0.38 -12.16 14.32
C GLY A 230 1.24 -11.00 13.87
N THR A 231 0.78 -9.79 14.13
CA THR A 231 1.47 -8.53 13.81
C THR A 231 1.38 -7.55 14.97
N VAL A 232 2.53 -7.08 15.45
CA VAL A 232 2.59 -5.92 16.35
C VAL A 232 2.50 -4.66 15.52
N VAL A 233 1.45 -3.88 15.71
CA VAL A 233 1.17 -2.67 14.93
C VAL A 233 1.77 -1.45 15.64
N PHE A 234 2.44 -0.60 14.86
CA PHE A 234 3.02 0.65 15.32
C PHE A 234 2.42 1.83 14.59
N TYR A 235 2.21 2.92 15.31
CA TYR A 235 2.09 4.26 14.76
C TYR A 235 3.45 4.94 14.90
N MET A 236 3.94 5.49 13.80
CA MET A 236 5.22 6.17 13.71
C MET A 236 5.03 7.57 13.14
N GLU A 237 5.73 8.55 13.71
CA GLU A 237 5.68 9.95 13.28
C GLU A 237 7.09 10.51 13.20
N ASN A 238 7.41 11.10 12.06
CA ASN A 238 8.68 11.80 11.81
C ASN A 238 8.43 13.29 11.64
N ASN A 239 8.62 14.06 12.69
CA ASN A 239 8.53 15.53 12.66
C ASN A 239 9.90 16.18 12.44
N SER A 240 10.95 15.39 12.20
CA SER A 240 12.29 15.89 11.90
C SER A 240 12.39 16.41 10.47
N ASN A 241 13.52 17.00 10.14
CA ASN A 241 13.83 17.46 8.79
C ASN A 241 14.62 16.43 7.95
N LYS A 242 14.73 15.18 8.42
CA LYS A 242 15.45 14.10 7.77
C LYS A 242 14.50 12.98 7.37
N ALA A 243 14.78 12.33 6.26
CA ALA A 243 14.21 11.02 5.98
C ALA A 243 14.86 9.98 6.91
N ILE A 244 14.06 9.09 7.46
CA ILE A 244 14.50 8.09 8.44
C ILE A 244 14.00 6.72 8.08
N SER A 245 14.79 5.71 8.46
CA SER A 245 14.35 4.31 8.48
C SER A 245 14.32 3.79 9.93
N ILE A 246 13.28 3.04 10.26
CA ILE A 246 13.07 2.45 11.59
C ILE A 246 13.12 0.92 11.45
N TYR A 247 13.90 0.30 12.31
CA TYR A 247 14.09 -1.15 12.33
C TYR A 247 13.77 -1.71 13.72
N ALA A 248 13.20 -2.94 13.76
CA ALA A 248 13.23 -3.76 14.95
C ALA A 248 14.42 -4.74 14.87
N GLU A 249 15.21 -4.82 15.95
CA GLU A 249 16.36 -5.70 16.05
C GLU A 249 16.26 -6.56 17.32
N ASN A 250 16.91 -7.73 17.31
CA ASN A 250 16.97 -8.65 18.45
C ASN A 250 15.59 -9.06 18.98
N VAL A 251 14.64 -9.31 18.07
CA VAL A 251 13.28 -9.66 18.45
C VAL A 251 13.24 -11.04 19.09
N SER A 252 12.56 -11.15 20.23
CA SER A 252 12.23 -12.44 20.85
C SER A 252 10.77 -12.46 21.27
N VAL A 253 10.13 -13.62 21.13
CA VAL A 253 8.73 -13.88 21.53
C VAL A 253 8.77 -14.97 22.59
N ASN A 254 8.22 -14.71 23.77
CA ASN A 254 8.27 -15.63 24.92
C ASN A 254 9.69 -16.12 25.22
N GLY A 255 10.72 -15.29 24.96
CA GLY A 255 12.14 -15.61 25.14
C GLY A 255 12.79 -16.39 24.00
N PHE A 256 12.09 -16.69 22.90
CA PHE A 256 12.64 -17.32 21.71
C PHE A 256 12.96 -16.27 20.65
N MET A 257 14.22 -16.24 20.20
CA MET A 257 14.65 -15.32 19.16
C MET A 257 13.91 -15.59 17.84
N GLN A 258 13.46 -14.52 17.21
CA GLN A 258 12.73 -14.56 15.94
C GLN A 258 13.45 -13.74 14.88
N ASP A 259 13.41 -14.25 13.63
CA ASP A 259 13.83 -13.50 12.45
C ASP A 259 12.60 -12.79 11.85
N VAL A 260 12.08 -11.86 12.60
CA VAL A 260 10.94 -11.01 12.20
C VAL A 260 11.41 -9.61 11.92
N GLY A 261 10.79 -8.96 10.94
CA GLY A 261 11.20 -7.66 10.47
C GLY A 261 10.18 -6.56 10.73
N LEU A 262 10.66 -5.43 11.20
CA LEU A 262 10.08 -4.13 10.95
C LEU A 262 11.12 -3.38 10.14
N TRP A 263 10.70 -2.82 9.01
CA TRP A 263 11.47 -1.86 8.23
C TRP A 263 10.50 -0.83 7.68
N SER A 264 10.59 0.36 8.22
CA SER A 264 9.65 1.43 7.92
C SER A 264 10.40 2.70 7.58
N ASP A 265 10.14 3.25 6.40
CA ASP A 265 10.75 4.47 5.89
C ASP A 265 9.76 5.63 5.99
N LEU A 266 10.20 6.74 6.60
CA LEU A 266 9.40 7.94 6.77
C LEU A 266 10.14 9.17 6.25
N ARG A 267 9.49 9.87 5.31
CA ARG A 267 9.95 11.21 4.92
C ARG A 267 9.77 12.23 6.06
N PRO A 268 10.45 13.39 5.99
CA PRO A 268 10.18 14.51 6.90
C PRO A 268 8.68 14.87 6.96
N ASN A 269 8.18 15.10 8.16
CA ASN A 269 6.81 15.52 8.45
C ASN A 269 5.75 14.54 7.93
N THR A 270 6.03 13.24 8.00
CA THR A 270 5.08 12.18 7.66
C THR A 270 4.83 11.25 8.84
N LYS A 271 3.75 10.47 8.71
CA LYS A 271 3.33 9.42 9.63
C LYS A 271 3.31 8.09 8.89
N LEU A 272 3.28 7.00 9.64
CA LEU A 272 3.11 5.66 9.07
C LEU A 272 2.44 4.77 10.11
N ILE A 273 1.52 3.94 9.68
CA ILE A 273 1.08 2.77 10.43
C ILE A 273 1.64 1.54 9.74
N ASP A 274 2.48 0.81 10.45
CA ASP A 274 3.15 -0.38 9.91
C ASP A 274 3.25 -1.46 10.99
N GLY A 275 3.66 -2.66 10.60
CA GLY A 275 3.64 -3.81 11.47
C GLY A 275 4.94 -4.61 11.49
N MET A 276 5.29 -5.09 12.68
CA MET A 276 6.28 -6.15 12.85
C MET A 276 5.54 -7.48 12.79
N SER A 277 5.62 -8.14 11.65
CA SER A 277 4.89 -9.39 11.38
C SER A 277 5.67 -10.59 11.85
N MET A 278 5.01 -11.44 12.63
CA MET A 278 5.54 -12.73 13.09
C MET A 278 5.16 -13.81 12.08
N LEU A 279 6.16 -14.43 11.49
CA LEU A 279 6.02 -15.29 10.33
C LEU A 279 5.41 -16.66 10.62
N ASP A 280 5.64 -17.24 11.80
CA ASP A 280 5.20 -18.60 12.12
C ASP A 280 5.16 -18.83 13.64
N LEU A 281 3.96 -18.88 14.19
CA LEU A 281 3.76 -19.24 15.60
C LEU A 281 4.06 -20.73 15.86
N SER A 282 3.98 -21.57 14.85
CA SER A 282 4.25 -23.00 14.99
C SER A 282 5.72 -23.28 15.32
N ASP A 283 6.65 -22.45 14.85
CA ASP A 283 8.07 -22.53 15.19
C ASP A 283 8.33 -22.19 16.68
N LEU A 284 7.38 -21.50 17.31
CA LEU A 284 7.38 -21.15 18.73
C LEU A 284 6.60 -22.14 19.60
N GLU A 285 6.03 -23.19 19.00
CA GLU A 285 5.13 -24.12 19.68
C GLU A 285 3.86 -23.43 20.26
N LEU A 286 3.43 -22.31 19.65
CA LEU A 286 2.23 -21.55 20.02
C LEU A 286 1.06 -21.94 19.09
N GLU A 287 -0.15 -22.00 19.63
CA GLU A 287 -1.36 -22.35 18.87
C GLU A 287 -2.07 -21.09 18.32
N SER A 288 -1.87 -19.95 19.00
CA SER A 288 -2.49 -18.67 18.60
C SER A 288 -1.69 -17.46 19.11
N ILE A 289 -2.04 -16.27 18.65
CA ILE A 289 -1.45 -15.01 19.15
C ILE A 289 -1.76 -14.76 20.64
N GLU A 290 -2.81 -15.39 21.16
CA GLU A 290 -3.21 -15.28 22.57
C GLU A 290 -2.24 -16.01 23.51
N ASP A 291 -1.39 -16.91 22.95
CA ASP A 291 -0.33 -17.60 23.70
C ASP A 291 0.95 -16.77 23.82
N ILE A 292 0.99 -15.58 23.21
CA ILE A 292 2.11 -14.65 23.31
C ILE A 292 2.01 -13.90 24.63
N GLU A 293 2.94 -14.17 25.55
CA GLU A 293 3.02 -13.49 26.84
C GLU A 293 3.82 -12.20 26.75
N ASN A 294 4.93 -12.21 26.02
CA ASN A 294 5.80 -11.05 25.86
C ASN A 294 6.56 -11.06 24.53
N ILE A 295 6.87 -9.84 24.06
CA ILE A 295 7.77 -9.62 22.93
C ILE A 295 8.82 -8.62 23.36
N GLU A 296 10.10 -8.96 23.17
CA GLU A 296 11.24 -8.09 23.46
C GLU A 296 11.97 -7.76 22.18
N PHE A 297 12.40 -6.51 22.02
CA PHE A 297 13.15 -6.01 20.86
C PHE A 297 13.85 -4.68 21.16
N ASN A 298 14.75 -4.27 20.28
CA ASN A 298 15.28 -2.91 20.23
C ASN A 298 14.72 -2.20 19.00
N LEU A 299 14.46 -0.90 19.10
CA LEU A 299 14.23 -0.05 17.94
C LEU A 299 15.53 0.67 17.57
N ARG A 300 15.85 0.64 16.29
CA ARG A 300 16.95 1.39 15.70
C ARG A 300 16.39 2.37 14.68
N VAL A 301 16.72 3.63 14.83
CA VAL A 301 16.34 4.70 13.92
C VAL A 301 17.58 5.22 13.25
N VAL A 302 17.60 5.25 11.93
CA VAL A 302 18.74 5.71 11.14
C VAL A 302 18.33 6.85 10.20
N ASP A 303 19.29 7.71 9.87
CA ASP A 303 19.19 8.68 8.80
C ASP A 303 19.29 7.92 7.46
N GLU A 304 18.27 8.04 6.60
CA GLU A 304 18.21 7.30 5.33
C GLU A 304 19.31 7.71 4.33
N GLU A 305 19.79 8.95 4.41
CA GLU A 305 20.82 9.45 3.50
C GLU A 305 22.22 8.97 3.91
N THR A 306 22.53 9.03 5.20
CA THR A 306 23.89 8.75 5.71
C THR A 306 24.05 7.38 6.32
N TRP A 307 22.95 6.72 6.68
CA TRP A 307 22.88 5.45 7.43
C TRP A 307 23.49 5.54 8.83
N ASP A 308 23.63 6.76 9.35
CA ASP A 308 24.07 6.98 10.71
C ASP A 308 22.91 6.75 11.69
N ASP A 309 23.23 6.16 12.84
CA ASP A 309 22.27 5.96 13.91
C ASP A 309 21.81 7.31 14.49
N ILE A 310 20.52 7.58 14.44
CA ILE A 310 19.87 8.69 15.17
C ILE A 310 19.57 8.23 16.59
N ALA A 311 19.07 7.00 16.74
CA ALA A 311 18.78 6.41 18.03
C ALA A 311 18.85 4.87 17.97
N ILE A 312 19.22 4.27 19.11
CA ILE A 312 19.03 2.85 19.39
C ILE A 312 18.45 2.80 20.81
N THR A 313 17.29 2.16 20.97
CA THR A 313 16.67 2.02 22.29
C THR A 313 17.36 0.95 23.13
N ASP A 314 17.20 1.01 24.45
CA ASP A 314 17.36 -0.17 25.28
C ASP A 314 16.33 -1.23 24.85
N VAL A 315 16.44 -2.44 25.39
CA VAL A 315 15.44 -3.50 25.15
C VAL A 315 14.07 -3.03 25.63
N LEU A 316 13.12 -3.03 24.71
CA LEU A 316 11.71 -2.77 24.95
C LEU A 316 11.01 -4.10 25.19
N THR A 317 10.04 -4.11 26.10
CA THR A 317 9.23 -5.31 26.40
C THR A 317 7.77 -4.95 26.29
N LEU A 318 7.06 -5.61 25.39
CA LEU A 318 5.59 -5.59 25.32
C LEU A 318 5.08 -6.82 26.07
N ASN A 319 4.13 -6.62 26.99
CA ASN A 319 3.47 -7.70 27.71
C ASN A 319 2.01 -7.76 27.29
N PHE A 320 1.53 -8.96 27.01
CA PHE A 320 0.15 -9.24 26.62
C PHE A 320 -0.50 -10.11 27.69
N GLU A 321 -1.72 -9.71 28.13
CA GLU A 321 -2.50 -10.41 29.17
C GLU A 321 -3.71 -11.13 28.56
#